data_1f726abe43000e9d64ae347ee60db1bb
#
_entry.id   1f726abe43000e9d64ae347ee60db1bb
#
_cell.length_a   1.000
_cell.length_b   1.000
_cell.length_c   1.000
_cell.angle_alpha   90.00
_cell.angle_beta   90.00
_cell.angle_gamma   90.00
#
_symmetry.space_group_name_H-M   'P 1'
#
loop_
_entity.id
_entity.type
_entity.pdbx_description
1 polymer ?
#
loop_
_entity_poly.entity_id
_entity_poly.type
_entity_poly.pdbx_seq_one_letter_code
_entity_poly.pdbx_strand_id
1 'polypeptide(L)'
;MKKLMLLTALFAAALVLPAQAKPAHPAHPAKSKRCTPHSVGYKAKGTLVSVSLTQTAGSGTAKRGDDRYSGTLTVDVTKANHRAPTGEQTYTLADVRVKFYDSDHNHAADDPKPGDRVKVHGKMTQLAKKCDQTGFTSTITVRKVDFKPPKPAKP
;
A
#
# COMPACT_ATOMS: atom_id res chain seq x y z
N MET A 1 74.76 -65.25 -22.41
CA MET A 1 74.09 -65.73 -21.19
C MET A 1 73.34 -64.56 -20.64
N LYS A 2 72.05 -64.53 -20.92
CA LYS A 2 71.20 -63.39 -20.61
C LYS A 2 70.44 -63.62 -19.30
N LYS A 3 70.66 -62.79 -18.27
CA LYS A 3 69.91 -62.81 -17.03
C LYS A 3 68.64 -62.01 -17.17
N LEU A 4 67.52 -62.70 -16.96
CA LEU A 4 66.20 -62.13 -16.98
C LEU A 4 65.89 -61.69 -15.57
N MET A 5 65.73 -60.39 -15.35
CA MET A 5 65.20 -59.84 -14.06
C MET A 5 63.68 -59.66 -14.17
N LEU A 6 62.99 -60.36 -13.29
CA LEU A 6 61.54 -60.23 -13.08
C LEU A 6 61.28 -59.09 -12.09
N LEU A 7 60.59 -58.06 -12.56
CA LEU A 7 60.13 -56.95 -11.72
C LEU A 7 58.64 -57.20 -11.34
N THR A 8 58.40 -57.51 -10.09
CA THR A 8 57.07 -57.64 -9.53
C THR A 8 56.55 -56.25 -9.08
N ALA A 9 55.57 -55.72 -9.81
CA ALA A 9 54.85 -54.49 -9.42
C ALA A 9 53.70 -54.81 -8.47
N LEU A 10 53.79 -54.28 -7.27
CA LEU A 10 52.69 -54.29 -6.31
C LEU A 10 51.68 -53.18 -6.68
N PHE A 11 50.48 -53.58 -7.04
CA PHE A 11 49.32 -52.65 -7.17
C PHE A 11 48.69 -52.44 -5.79
N ALA A 12 48.85 -51.25 -5.25
CA ALA A 12 48.07 -50.80 -4.08
C ALA A 12 46.72 -50.27 -4.56
N ALA A 13 45.64 -51.01 -4.34
CA ALA A 13 44.26 -50.56 -4.61
C ALA A 13 43.84 -49.59 -3.52
N ALA A 14 43.79 -48.29 -3.83
CA ALA A 14 43.20 -47.29 -2.97
C ALA A 14 41.65 -47.35 -3.09
N LEU A 15 41.01 -47.79 -1.99
CA LEU A 15 39.55 -47.75 -1.83
C LEU A 15 39.11 -46.28 -1.68
N VAL A 16 38.63 -45.67 -2.75
CA VAL A 16 37.97 -44.38 -2.71
C VAL A 16 36.52 -44.59 -2.25
N LEU A 17 36.23 -44.28 -0.97
CA LEU A 17 34.88 -44.26 -0.46
C LEU A 17 34.11 -43.09 -1.14
N PRO A 18 32.95 -43.35 -1.76
CA PRO A 18 32.13 -42.27 -2.27
C PRO A 18 31.63 -41.40 -1.11
N ALA A 19 32.02 -40.12 -1.12
CA ALA A 19 31.45 -39.13 -0.20
C ALA A 19 29.93 -39.06 -0.45
N GLN A 20 29.13 -39.51 0.50
CA GLN A 20 27.67 -39.33 0.45
C GLN A 20 27.38 -37.83 0.47
N ALA A 21 27.00 -37.29 -0.70
CA ALA A 21 26.48 -35.93 -0.83
C ALA A 21 25.22 -35.85 0.05
N LYS A 22 25.26 -34.98 1.06
CA LYS A 22 24.07 -34.61 1.86
C LYS A 22 22.95 -34.29 0.89
N PRO A 23 21.72 -34.86 1.05
CA PRO A 23 20.60 -34.51 0.19
C PRO A 23 20.38 -33.00 0.29
N ALA A 24 20.44 -32.32 -0.87
CA ALA A 24 20.14 -30.90 -0.97
C ALA A 24 18.73 -30.70 -0.45
N HIS A 25 18.57 -29.91 0.63
CA HIS A 25 17.26 -29.51 1.11
C HIS A 25 16.50 -28.90 -0.08
N PRO A 26 15.26 -29.39 -0.37
CA PRO A 26 14.48 -28.79 -1.43
C PRO A 26 14.32 -27.29 -1.16
N ALA A 27 14.75 -26.46 -2.09
CA ALA A 27 14.61 -25.02 -1.98
C ALA A 27 13.14 -24.69 -1.70
N HIS A 28 12.86 -24.14 -0.53
CA HIS A 28 11.52 -23.79 -0.14
C HIS A 28 10.90 -22.81 -1.16
N PRO A 29 9.75 -23.11 -1.80
CA PRO A 29 9.08 -22.23 -2.75
C PRO A 29 8.43 -21.00 -2.08
N ALA A 30 8.86 -20.66 -0.85
CA ALA A 30 8.23 -19.65 -0.01
C ALA A 30 8.53 -18.19 -0.41
N LYS A 31 9.41 -17.93 -1.38
CA LYS A 31 9.76 -16.52 -1.71
C LYS A 31 8.76 -15.84 -2.63
N SER A 32 8.05 -16.56 -3.51
CA SER A 32 7.13 -15.96 -4.48
C SER A 32 5.82 -15.44 -3.84
N LYS A 33 5.31 -16.10 -2.80
CA LYS A 33 4.07 -15.67 -2.12
C LYS A 33 4.20 -14.34 -1.34
N ARG A 34 5.43 -13.90 -1.02
CA ARG A 34 5.67 -12.66 -0.26
C ARG A 34 5.63 -11.40 -1.11
N CYS A 35 5.74 -11.52 -2.43
CA CYS A 35 5.78 -10.40 -3.36
C CYS A 35 4.49 -10.27 -4.19
N THR A 36 3.39 -10.85 -3.73
CA THR A 36 2.07 -10.57 -4.32
C THR A 36 1.51 -9.27 -3.76
N PRO A 37 0.88 -8.44 -4.62
CA PRO A 37 0.18 -7.25 -4.17
C PRO A 37 -0.88 -7.60 -3.11
N HIS A 38 -0.93 -6.85 -2.03
CA HIS A 38 -1.91 -7.01 -0.97
C HIS A 38 -2.53 -5.67 -0.59
N SER A 39 -3.77 -5.72 -0.11
CA SER A 39 -4.52 -4.54 0.27
C SER A 39 -4.31 -4.21 1.74
N VAL A 40 -3.99 -2.93 2.03
CA VAL A 40 -3.84 -2.38 3.38
C VAL A 40 -4.76 -1.21 3.61
N GLY A 41 -5.03 -0.87 4.88
CA GLY A 41 -5.84 0.29 5.22
C GLY A 41 -5.12 1.59 4.89
N TYR A 42 -5.70 2.41 4.03
CA TYR A 42 -5.18 3.73 3.66
C TYR A 42 -5.76 4.82 4.54
N LYS A 43 -4.92 5.75 4.99
CA LYS A 43 -5.32 6.98 5.68
C LYS A 43 -4.39 8.12 5.27
N ALA A 44 -4.98 9.21 4.78
CA ALA A 44 -4.28 10.46 4.52
C ALA A 44 -4.94 11.63 5.25
N LYS A 45 -4.16 12.65 5.55
CA LYS A 45 -4.61 13.93 6.13
C LYS A 45 -3.93 15.05 5.37
N GLY A 46 -4.67 16.10 5.10
CA GLY A 46 -4.13 17.26 4.39
C GLY A 46 -5.12 18.41 4.38
N THR A 47 -4.86 19.35 3.49
CA THR A 47 -5.66 20.55 3.27
C THR A 47 -6.34 20.45 1.90
N LEU A 48 -7.61 20.82 1.82
CA LEU A 48 -8.37 20.85 0.58
C LEU A 48 -7.78 21.88 -0.38
N VAL A 49 -7.51 21.46 -1.60
CA VAL A 49 -7.10 22.33 -2.72
C VAL A 49 -8.32 22.61 -3.60
N SER A 50 -8.99 21.54 -4.04
CA SER A 50 -10.20 21.67 -4.86
C SER A 50 -11.11 20.47 -4.67
N VAL A 51 -12.39 20.64 -4.95
CA VAL A 51 -13.40 19.61 -4.83
C VAL A 51 -14.50 19.80 -5.87
N SER A 52 -14.90 18.69 -6.48
CA SER A 52 -16.06 18.63 -7.38
C SER A 52 -16.80 17.34 -7.08
N LEU A 53 -17.85 17.42 -6.27
CA LEU A 53 -18.61 16.28 -5.79
C LEU A 53 -20.08 16.40 -6.18
N THR A 54 -20.66 15.29 -6.60
CA THR A 54 -22.10 15.14 -6.83
C THR A 54 -22.64 14.12 -5.87
N GLN A 55 -23.69 14.46 -5.14
CA GLN A 55 -24.37 13.52 -4.23
C GLN A 55 -25.07 12.43 -5.04
N THR A 56 -24.84 11.17 -4.67
CA THR A 56 -25.44 10.00 -5.31
C THR A 56 -26.50 9.33 -4.45
N ALA A 57 -26.42 9.50 -3.13
CA ALA A 57 -27.38 8.99 -2.15
C ALA A 57 -27.28 9.72 -0.81
N GLY A 58 -28.29 9.58 0.04
CA GLY A 58 -28.36 10.16 1.39
C GLY A 58 -29.23 11.40 1.48
N SER A 59 -29.27 12.01 2.67
CA SER A 59 -30.15 13.14 2.99
C SER A 59 -29.51 14.51 2.78
N GLY A 60 -28.20 14.58 2.54
CA GLY A 60 -27.45 15.84 2.44
C GLY A 60 -27.27 16.59 3.76
N THR A 61 -27.50 15.94 4.90
CA THR A 61 -27.35 16.57 6.21
C THR A 61 -26.03 16.20 6.88
N ALA A 62 -25.38 17.16 7.53
CA ALA A 62 -24.07 16.97 8.18
C ALA A 62 -24.03 15.85 9.25
N LYS A 63 -25.16 15.51 9.83
CA LYS A 63 -25.25 14.51 10.92
C LYS A 63 -25.34 13.07 10.45
N ARG A 64 -25.87 12.82 9.27
CA ARG A 64 -26.07 11.47 8.77
C ARG A 64 -24.85 11.04 7.97
N GLY A 65 -24.07 10.13 8.46
CA GLY A 65 -22.93 9.57 7.72
C GLY A 65 -23.35 8.57 6.65
N ASP A 66 -24.53 8.68 6.08
CA ASP A 66 -25.11 7.86 5.00
C ASP A 66 -24.97 8.51 3.62
N ASP A 67 -24.61 9.80 3.57
CA ASP A 67 -24.43 10.51 2.33
C ASP A 67 -23.30 9.92 1.49
N ARG A 68 -23.60 9.76 0.20
CA ARG A 68 -22.68 9.21 -0.79
C ARG A 68 -22.44 10.22 -1.88
N TYR A 69 -21.21 10.27 -2.35
CA TYR A 69 -20.77 11.22 -3.37
C TYR A 69 -19.84 10.55 -4.37
N SER A 70 -19.94 11.02 -5.61
CA SER A 70 -19.00 10.71 -6.69
C SER A 70 -18.38 12.00 -7.21
N GLY A 71 -17.18 11.92 -7.77
CA GLY A 71 -16.47 13.08 -8.29
C GLY A 71 -14.98 13.06 -8.01
N THR A 72 -14.38 14.24 -7.91
CA THR A 72 -12.94 14.40 -7.69
C THR A 72 -12.66 15.27 -6.46
N LEU A 73 -11.54 14.97 -5.81
CA LEU A 73 -11.06 15.65 -4.62
C LEU A 73 -9.56 15.82 -4.71
N THR A 74 -9.05 17.04 -4.74
CA THR A 74 -7.62 17.34 -4.69
C THR A 74 -7.24 17.84 -3.30
N VAL A 75 -6.26 17.19 -2.69
CA VAL A 75 -5.80 17.45 -1.31
C VAL A 75 -4.29 17.62 -1.31
N ASP A 76 -3.79 18.67 -0.69
CA ASP A 76 -2.37 18.76 -0.29
C ASP A 76 -2.16 17.89 0.95
N VAL A 77 -1.64 16.68 0.73
CA VAL A 77 -1.47 15.65 1.75
C VAL A 77 -0.22 15.94 2.58
N THR A 78 -0.42 16.32 3.82
CA THR A 78 0.68 16.56 4.78
C THR A 78 1.13 15.28 5.48
N LYS A 79 0.26 14.28 5.58
CA LYS A 79 0.56 12.99 6.25
C LYS A 79 -0.26 11.85 5.64
N ALA A 80 0.44 10.79 5.25
CA ALA A 80 -0.18 9.53 4.83
C ALA A 80 0.49 8.33 5.52
N ASN A 81 -0.24 7.21 5.62
CA ASN A 81 0.33 5.95 6.12
C ASN A 81 0.88 5.09 4.96
N HIS A 82 1.55 4.00 5.29
CA HIS A 82 2.07 3.00 4.36
C HIS A 82 2.98 3.56 3.25
N ARG A 83 3.69 4.68 3.49
CA ARG A 83 4.55 5.36 2.51
C ARG A 83 3.80 5.83 1.26
N ALA A 84 2.51 6.05 1.38
CA ALA A 84 1.77 6.68 0.32
C ALA A 84 2.31 8.10 0.06
N PRO A 85 2.19 8.60 -1.18
CA PRO A 85 2.70 9.92 -1.54
C PRO A 85 2.07 11.02 -0.69
N THR A 86 2.86 12.06 -0.42
CA THR A 86 2.45 13.33 0.19
C THR A 86 2.51 14.44 -0.85
N GLY A 87 2.10 15.65 -0.49
CA GLY A 87 1.90 16.75 -1.42
C GLY A 87 0.54 16.68 -2.10
N GLU A 88 0.39 17.36 -3.22
CA GLU A 88 -0.88 17.41 -3.94
C GLU A 88 -1.26 16.06 -4.54
N GLN A 89 -2.41 15.53 -4.13
CA GLN A 89 -2.95 14.26 -4.56
C GLN A 89 -4.41 14.42 -4.98
N THR A 90 -4.75 13.92 -6.16
CA THR A 90 -6.13 13.88 -6.65
C THR A 90 -6.73 12.50 -6.44
N TYR A 91 -7.88 12.43 -5.80
CA TYR A 91 -8.65 11.22 -5.55
C TYR A 91 -9.93 11.23 -6.37
N THR A 92 -10.19 10.13 -7.05
CA THR A 92 -11.50 9.87 -7.67
C THR A 92 -12.38 9.15 -6.67
N LEU A 93 -13.58 9.68 -6.46
CA LEU A 93 -14.62 9.14 -5.59
C LEU A 93 -15.69 8.48 -6.45
N ALA A 94 -16.07 7.25 -6.11
CA ALA A 94 -17.16 6.52 -6.74
C ALA A 94 -18.07 5.98 -5.63
N ASP A 95 -19.20 6.63 -5.42
CA ASP A 95 -20.16 6.28 -4.37
C ASP A 95 -19.53 6.19 -2.96
N VAL A 96 -18.74 7.21 -2.60
CA VAL A 96 -17.95 7.25 -1.37
C VAL A 96 -18.74 7.96 -0.28
N ARG A 97 -18.69 7.43 0.94
CA ARG A 97 -19.24 8.14 2.12
C ARG A 97 -18.44 9.42 2.36
N VAL A 98 -19.13 10.55 2.39
CA VAL A 98 -18.54 11.85 2.75
C VAL A 98 -19.21 12.38 4.00
N LYS A 99 -18.39 12.88 4.94
CA LYS A 99 -18.85 13.58 6.12
C LYS A 99 -18.40 15.03 6.05
N PHE A 100 -19.34 15.93 5.94
CA PHE A 100 -19.11 17.36 6.04
C PHE A 100 -19.16 17.80 7.52
N TYR A 101 -18.71 19.01 7.78
CA TYR A 101 -18.89 19.65 9.08
C TYR A 101 -20.15 20.55 9.06
N ASP A 102 -20.56 20.97 10.22
CA ASP A 102 -21.70 21.85 10.48
C ASP A 102 -21.18 22.87 11.50
N SER A 103 -20.73 24.02 11.01
CA SER A 103 -20.03 25.02 11.82
C SER A 103 -20.98 25.84 12.67
N ASP A 104 -22.21 26.02 12.22
CA ASP A 104 -23.23 26.84 12.86
C ASP A 104 -24.30 26.01 13.61
N HIS A 105 -24.14 24.68 13.61
CA HIS A 105 -25.03 23.73 14.29
C HIS A 105 -26.49 23.75 13.81
N ASN A 106 -26.73 24.22 12.58
CA ASN A 106 -28.06 24.26 11.98
C ASN A 106 -28.50 22.93 11.36
N HIS A 107 -27.62 21.90 11.41
CA HIS A 107 -27.82 20.56 10.85
C HIS A 107 -27.72 20.48 9.31
N ALA A 108 -27.43 21.57 8.65
CA ALA A 108 -27.04 21.56 7.26
C ALA A 108 -25.53 21.23 7.11
N ALA A 109 -25.15 20.68 5.99
CA ALA A 109 -23.74 20.45 5.68
C ALA A 109 -23.13 21.74 5.13
N ASP A 110 -22.00 22.18 5.70
CA ASP A 110 -21.23 23.27 5.13
C ASP A 110 -20.55 22.82 3.85
N ASP A 111 -20.57 23.66 2.83
CA ASP A 111 -19.83 23.42 1.60
C ASP A 111 -18.32 23.41 1.88
N PRO A 112 -17.61 22.39 1.42
CA PRO A 112 -16.16 22.32 1.63
C PRO A 112 -15.46 23.41 0.81
N LYS A 113 -14.52 24.11 1.45
CA LYS A 113 -13.77 25.22 0.86
C LYS A 113 -12.28 24.92 0.80
N PRO A 114 -11.54 25.44 -0.19
CA PRO A 114 -10.09 25.40 -0.16
C PRO A 114 -9.54 25.89 1.20
N GLY A 115 -8.57 25.17 1.77
CA GLY A 115 -8.06 25.42 3.11
C GLY A 115 -8.68 24.55 4.21
N ASP A 116 -9.79 23.88 3.97
CA ASP A 116 -10.38 22.94 4.90
C ASP A 116 -9.47 21.73 5.15
N ARG A 117 -9.53 21.20 6.35
CA ARG A 117 -8.81 19.97 6.69
C ARG A 117 -9.57 18.76 6.18
N VAL A 118 -8.86 17.88 5.49
CA VAL A 118 -9.42 16.66 4.92
C VAL A 118 -8.77 15.44 5.52
N LYS A 119 -9.57 14.42 5.79
CA LYS A 119 -9.11 13.06 6.08
C LYS A 119 -9.70 12.11 5.04
N VAL A 120 -8.81 11.43 4.33
CA VAL A 120 -9.18 10.40 3.35
C VAL A 120 -8.93 9.04 3.96
N HIS A 121 -9.91 8.16 3.89
CA HIS A 121 -9.83 6.78 4.35
C HIS A 121 -10.17 5.83 3.21
N GLY A 122 -9.42 4.75 3.10
CA GLY A 122 -9.62 3.81 2.01
C GLY A 122 -8.80 2.53 2.15
N LYS A 123 -8.52 1.94 1.01
CA LYS A 123 -7.58 0.83 0.87
C LYS A 123 -6.51 1.21 -0.15
N MET A 124 -5.30 0.74 0.05
CA MET A 124 -4.20 0.88 -0.88
C MET A 124 -3.63 -0.49 -1.19
N THR A 125 -3.37 -0.75 -2.45
CA THR A 125 -2.65 -1.95 -2.89
C THR A 125 -1.17 -1.67 -2.82
N GLN A 126 -0.39 -2.54 -2.18
CA GLN A 126 1.06 -2.41 -2.08
C GLN A 126 1.76 -3.76 -2.13
N LEU A 127 3.03 -3.75 -2.49
CA LEU A 127 3.92 -4.89 -2.33
C LEU A 127 4.57 -4.88 -0.93
N ALA A 128 5.00 -6.03 -0.45
CA ALA A 128 5.77 -6.11 0.77
C ALA A 128 7.10 -5.34 0.62
N LYS A 129 7.57 -4.73 1.71
CA LYS A 129 8.73 -3.82 1.77
C LYS A 129 10.03 -4.37 1.16
N LYS A 130 10.19 -5.70 1.19
CA LYS A 130 11.39 -6.42 0.69
C LYS A 130 11.28 -6.82 -0.78
N CYS A 131 10.16 -6.54 -1.43
CA CYS A 131 9.93 -6.87 -2.83
C CYS A 131 10.45 -5.77 -3.74
N ASP A 132 10.83 -6.16 -4.94
CA ASP A 132 11.13 -5.21 -5.99
C ASP A 132 9.86 -4.41 -6.32
N GLN A 133 9.97 -3.09 -6.27
CA GLN A 133 8.87 -2.16 -6.55
C GLN A 133 8.86 -1.69 -8.01
N THR A 134 9.87 -2.10 -8.81
CA THR A 134 9.99 -1.68 -10.21
C THR A 134 8.75 -2.10 -11.01
N GLY A 135 8.12 -1.14 -11.66
CA GLY A 135 6.90 -1.38 -12.45
C GLY A 135 5.62 -1.59 -11.65
N PHE A 136 5.67 -1.56 -10.30
CA PHE A 136 4.48 -1.65 -9.47
C PHE A 136 3.92 -0.25 -9.16
N THR A 137 2.66 -0.01 -9.50
CA THR A 137 1.94 1.21 -9.16
C THR A 137 0.88 0.89 -8.09
N SER A 138 0.97 1.59 -6.95
CA SER A 138 -0.03 1.50 -5.88
C SER A 138 -1.35 2.09 -6.32
N THR A 139 -2.45 1.38 -6.09
CA THR A 139 -3.81 1.87 -6.35
C THR A 139 -4.49 2.23 -5.04
N ILE A 140 -5.09 3.41 -4.96
CA ILE A 140 -5.83 3.87 -3.78
C ILE A 140 -7.33 3.85 -4.12
N THR A 141 -8.11 3.11 -3.33
CA THR A 141 -9.57 3.10 -3.38
C THR A 141 -10.10 3.82 -2.17
N VAL A 142 -10.70 4.99 -2.38
CA VAL A 142 -11.30 5.80 -1.31
C VAL A 142 -12.61 5.14 -0.85
N ARG A 143 -12.88 5.14 0.45
CA ARG A 143 -14.12 4.61 1.06
C ARG A 143 -14.87 5.64 1.88
N LYS A 144 -14.13 6.60 2.43
CA LYS A 144 -14.69 7.64 3.27
C LYS A 144 -13.82 8.89 3.20
N VAL A 145 -14.48 10.05 3.18
CA VAL A 145 -13.83 11.36 3.33
C VAL A 145 -14.50 12.10 4.48
N ASP A 146 -13.70 12.71 5.34
CA ASP A 146 -14.15 13.58 6.42
C ASP A 146 -13.58 14.98 6.20
N PHE A 147 -14.43 15.97 6.03
CA PHE A 147 -14.08 17.40 6.02
C PHE A 147 -14.15 17.96 7.44
N LYS A 148 -13.35 18.98 7.71
CA LYS A 148 -13.31 19.74 8.95
C LYS A 148 -12.91 21.19 8.65
N PRO A 149 -13.41 22.17 9.41
CA PRO A 149 -12.99 23.55 9.22
C PRO A 149 -11.48 23.72 9.43
N PRO A 150 -10.87 24.77 8.89
CA PRO A 150 -9.48 25.10 9.14
C PRO A 150 -9.19 25.14 10.64
N LYS A 151 -7.96 24.84 11.02
CA LYS A 151 -7.56 25.01 12.43
C LYS A 151 -7.45 26.51 12.71
N PRO A 152 -8.08 27.02 13.78
CA PRO A 152 -7.87 28.42 14.15
C PRO A 152 -6.37 28.68 14.33
N ALA A 153 -5.93 29.86 13.89
CA ALA A 153 -4.57 30.31 14.14
C ALA A 153 -4.33 30.29 15.66
N LYS A 154 -3.21 29.71 16.07
CA LYS A 154 -2.83 29.71 17.48
C LYS A 154 -2.37 31.17 17.79
N PRO A 155 -2.94 31.83 18.81
CA PRO A 155 -2.51 33.16 19.25
C PRO A 155 -1.05 33.16 19.66
#